data_7366a6066619992a1868efc18997c94f
#
_entry.id   7366a6066619992a1868efc18997c94f
#
_cell.length_a   1.000
_cell.length_b   1.000
_cell.length_c   1.000
_cell.angle_alpha   90.00
_cell.angle_beta   90.00
_cell.angle_gamma   90.00
#
_symmetry.space_group_name_H-M   'P 1'
#
loop_
_entity.id
_entity.type
_entity.pdbx_description
1 polymer ?
#
loop_
_entity_poly.entity_id
_entity_poly.type
_entity_poly.pdbx_seq_one_letter_code
_entity_poly.pdbx_strand_id
1 'polypeptide(L)'
;QEKSIDMIVADPPYFLSNGGISCQAGKQVSVNKGAWDEGFSLDEKHEFNRRWIRECKRVLSDNGSIWISGTFHNIYSVGLALEQEGYKIINNITWQKTNPPPNLACRCFTNSTETILWARKNMKKAKHTFNYSLMKELNDGKQMKDVWTGSLTSQKEKQHGKHPTQKPLYLLERIIQASTNEGDIVLDPFAGSSTTGVAALSLGRR
;
A
#
# COMPACT_ATOMS: atom_id res chain seq x y z
N GLN A 1 14.85 -11.04 11.95
CA GLN A 1 14.68 -12.45 12.32
C GLN A 1 13.71 -13.09 11.32
N GLU A 2 13.94 -14.33 10.90
CA GLU A 2 13.04 -15.01 9.98
C GLU A 2 11.69 -15.33 10.63
N LYS A 3 10.60 -15.23 9.84
CA LYS A 3 9.22 -15.59 10.27
C LYS A 3 8.75 -14.89 11.55
N SER A 4 9.23 -13.69 11.82
CA SER A 4 8.92 -12.93 13.03
C SER A 4 7.89 -11.81 12.82
N ILE A 5 7.49 -11.54 11.58
CA ILE A 5 6.59 -10.45 11.21
C ILE A 5 5.19 -11.01 10.94
N ASP A 6 4.18 -10.44 11.57
CA ASP A 6 2.80 -10.88 11.42
C ASP A 6 2.13 -10.19 10.23
N MET A 7 2.52 -8.96 9.94
CA MET A 7 1.98 -8.18 8.83
C MET A 7 3.04 -7.30 8.20
N ILE A 8 2.98 -7.17 6.88
CA ILE A 8 3.77 -6.19 6.13
C ILE A 8 2.80 -5.23 5.43
N VAL A 9 3.06 -3.92 5.55
CA VAL A 9 2.43 -2.87 4.75
C VAL A 9 3.52 -2.22 3.92
N ALA A 10 3.35 -2.15 2.62
CA ALA A 10 4.37 -1.62 1.71
C ALA A 10 3.78 -0.60 0.74
N ASP A 11 4.41 0.56 0.64
CA ASP A 11 4.15 1.58 -0.38
C ASP A 11 5.42 1.79 -1.23
N PRO A 12 5.75 0.83 -2.12
CA PRO A 12 7.00 0.83 -2.86
C PRO A 12 7.07 1.98 -3.88
N PRO A 13 8.25 2.29 -4.43
CA PRO A 13 8.39 3.24 -5.53
C PRO A 13 7.47 2.92 -6.70
N TYR A 14 6.80 3.96 -7.24
CA TYR A 14 5.89 3.81 -8.39
C TYR A 14 6.59 4.07 -9.74
N PHE A 15 7.86 4.44 -9.73
CA PHE A 15 8.67 4.73 -10.91
C PHE A 15 8.03 5.80 -11.81
N LEU A 16 7.57 6.90 -11.19
CA LEU A 16 6.86 8.00 -11.85
C LEU A 16 7.80 9.08 -12.41
N SER A 17 9.08 9.06 -12.08
CA SER A 17 10.07 10.05 -12.47
C SER A 17 10.47 9.87 -13.95
N ASN A 18 9.57 10.26 -14.85
CA ASN A 18 9.73 10.19 -16.31
C ASN A 18 9.61 11.56 -17.00
N GLY A 19 9.84 12.66 -16.25
CA GLY A 19 9.69 14.02 -16.75
C GLY A 19 8.25 14.52 -16.81
N GLY A 20 7.27 13.78 -16.28
CA GLY A 20 5.86 14.17 -16.27
C GLY A 20 5.56 15.35 -15.35
N ILE A 21 4.37 15.91 -15.51
CA ILE A 21 3.87 17.05 -14.74
C ILE A 21 2.57 16.65 -14.03
N SER A 22 2.38 17.12 -12.80
CA SER A 22 1.16 16.96 -12.02
C SER A 22 0.66 18.32 -11.51
N CYS A 23 -0.50 18.34 -10.86
CA CYS A 23 -1.07 19.53 -10.24
C CYS A 23 -1.06 19.39 -8.72
N GLN A 24 -0.54 20.43 -8.05
CA GLN A 24 -0.65 20.54 -6.58
C GLN A 24 -1.16 21.94 -6.24
N ALA A 25 -2.31 22.01 -5.57
CA ALA A 25 -2.96 23.27 -5.19
C ALA A 25 -3.11 24.28 -6.36
N GLY A 26 -3.49 23.80 -7.55
CA GLY A 26 -3.66 24.62 -8.75
C GLY A 26 -2.37 24.99 -9.51
N LYS A 27 -1.20 24.57 -9.02
CA LYS A 27 0.10 24.83 -9.67
C LYS A 27 0.65 23.57 -10.34
N GLN A 28 1.27 23.74 -11.50
CA GLN A 28 2.05 22.68 -12.14
C GLN A 28 3.28 22.35 -11.29
N VAL A 29 3.50 21.06 -11.02
CA VAL A 29 4.68 20.56 -10.31
C VAL A 29 5.24 19.35 -11.04
N SER A 30 6.56 19.19 -11.03
CA SER A 30 7.21 17.98 -11.54
C SER A 30 6.80 16.75 -10.74
N VAL A 31 6.60 15.62 -11.43
CA VAL A 31 6.35 14.33 -10.77
C VAL A 31 7.64 13.64 -10.33
N ASN A 32 8.81 14.18 -10.67
CA ASN A 32 10.10 13.61 -10.26
C ASN A 32 10.19 13.53 -8.75
N LYS A 33 10.45 12.31 -8.25
CA LYS A 33 10.55 11.99 -6.82
C LYS A 33 12.01 11.88 -6.35
N GLY A 34 12.96 11.81 -7.28
CA GLY A 34 14.40 11.69 -7.02
C GLY A 34 15.07 10.68 -7.94
N ALA A 35 16.39 10.64 -7.93
CA ALA A 35 17.22 9.77 -8.78
C ALA A 35 16.93 8.26 -8.60
N TRP A 36 16.40 7.87 -7.45
CA TRP A 36 16.00 6.50 -7.14
C TRP A 36 14.76 6.01 -7.91
N ASP A 37 14.03 6.91 -8.58
CA ASP A 37 12.79 6.63 -9.30
C ASP A 37 12.97 6.79 -10.83
N GLU A 38 14.20 7.05 -11.31
CA GLU A 38 14.53 7.36 -12.71
C GLU A 38 15.33 6.22 -13.37
N GLY A 39 15.16 6.08 -14.69
CA GLY A 39 16.10 5.35 -15.55
C GLY A 39 15.94 3.83 -15.60
N PHE A 40 14.97 3.23 -14.92
CA PHE A 40 14.79 1.78 -14.92
C PHE A 40 14.03 1.28 -16.15
N SER A 41 14.55 0.22 -16.79
CA SER A 41 13.82 -0.58 -17.77
C SER A 41 12.66 -1.35 -17.09
N LEU A 42 11.75 -1.90 -17.88
CA LEU A 42 10.64 -2.73 -17.33
C LEU A 42 11.17 -3.95 -16.58
N ASP A 43 12.21 -4.59 -17.10
CA ASP A 43 12.80 -5.79 -16.47
C ASP A 43 13.49 -5.43 -15.14
N GLU A 44 14.21 -4.31 -15.08
CA GLU A 44 14.84 -3.83 -13.84
C GLU A 44 13.80 -3.47 -12.77
N LYS A 45 12.70 -2.81 -13.15
CA LYS A 45 11.58 -2.52 -12.24
C LYS A 45 10.95 -3.81 -11.70
N HIS A 46 10.75 -4.78 -12.58
CA HIS A 46 10.18 -6.07 -12.20
C HIS A 46 11.10 -6.84 -11.26
N GLU A 47 12.40 -6.92 -11.58
CA GLU A 47 13.37 -7.60 -10.73
C GLU A 47 13.54 -6.88 -9.37
N PHE A 48 13.48 -5.55 -9.33
CA PHE A 48 13.42 -4.80 -8.06
C PHE A 48 12.22 -5.26 -7.22
N ASN A 49 11.02 -5.34 -7.83
CA ASN A 49 9.81 -5.79 -7.14
C ASN A 49 9.97 -7.22 -6.62
N ARG A 50 10.50 -8.13 -7.41
CA ARG A 50 10.75 -9.52 -7.00
C ARG A 50 11.70 -9.62 -5.80
N ARG A 51 12.78 -8.84 -5.80
CA ARG A 51 13.80 -8.88 -4.73
C ARG A 51 13.22 -8.50 -3.38
N TRP A 52 12.58 -7.34 -3.27
CA TRP A 52 12.06 -6.91 -1.99
C TRP A 52 10.86 -7.77 -1.52
N ILE A 53 10.01 -8.25 -2.44
CA ILE A 53 8.90 -9.17 -2.13
C ILE A 53 9.43 -10.50 -1.60
N ARG A 54 10.53 -11.02 -2.16
CA ARG A 54 11.21 -12.22 -1.67
C ARG A 54 11.75 -12.03 -0.25
N GLU A 55 12.39 -10.91 0.04
CA GLU A 55 12.88 -10.61 1.38
C GLU A 55 11.72 -10.45 2.39
N CYS A 56 10.64 -9.80 1.98
CA CYS A 56 9.41 -9.75 2.78
C CYS A 56 8.90 -11.16 3.10
N LYS A 57 8.91 -12.09 2.14
CA LYS A 57 8.49 -13.47 2.39
C LYS A 57 9.35 -14.19 3.42
N ARG A 58 10.65 -13.92 3.43
CA ARG A 58 11.59 -14.52 4.36
C ARG A 58 11.28 -14.15 5.80
N VAL A 59 10.95 -12.89 6.07
CA VAL A 59 10.67 -12.38 7.43
C VAL A 59 9.22 -12.54 7.86
N LEU A 60 8.27 -12.64 6.92
CA LEU A 60 6.85 -12.82 7.20
C LEU A 60 6.60 -14.19 7.85
N SER A 61 5.78 -14.26 8.90
CA SER A 61 5.35 -15.50 9.53
C SER A 61 4.52 -16.36 8.56
N ASP A 62 4.33 -17.64 8.87
CA ASP A 62 3.62 -18.54 7.96
C ASP A 62 2.12 -18.20 7.84
N ASN A 63 1.55 -17.57 8.87
CA ASN A 63 0.18 -17.05 8.87
C ASN A 63 0.10 -15.53 8.59
N GLY A 64 1.23 -14.87 8.41
CA GLY A 64 1.28 -13.45 8.14
C GLY A 64 0.75 -13.08 6.76
N SER A 65 0.40 -11.82 6.60
CA SER A 65 -0.08 -11.27 5.34
C SER A 65 0.67 -9.99 4.94
N ILE A 66 0.63 -9.67 3.66
CA ILE A 66 1.27 -8.48 3.09
C ILE A 66 0.24 -7.65 2.33
N TRP A 67 0.30 -6.34 2.53
CA TRP A 67 -0.50 -5.34 1.86
C TRP A 67 0.40 -4.41 1.07
N ILE A 68 0.14 -4.26 -0.21
CA ILE A 68 1.01 -3.46 -1.11
C ILE A 68 0.15 -2.48 -1.87
N SER A 69 0.39 -1.19 -1.69
CA SER A 69 -0.27 -0.14 -2.47
C SER A 69 0.50 0.17 -3.76
N GLY A 70 -0.22 0.62 -4.76
CA GLY A 70 0.37 1.02 -6.03
C GLY A 70 -0.63 1.64 -6.99
N THR A 71 -0.07 2.30 -8.00
CA THR A 71 -0.81 2.77 -9.17
C THR A 71 -0.60 1.82 -10.34
N PHE A 72 -1.30 2.04 -11.45
CA PHE A 72 -1.14 1.22 -12.67
C PHE A 72 0.30 1.19 -13.22
N HIS A 73 1.16 2.15 -12.85
CA HIS A 73 2.56 2.17 -13.27
C HIS A 73 3.41 1.04 -12.69
N ASN A 74 3.03 0.50 -11.52
CA ASN A 74 3.82 -0.51 -10.82
C ASN A 74 3.00 -1.74 -10.39
N ILE A 75 1.71 -1.60 -10.12
CA ILE A 75 0.92 -2.64 -9.45
C ILE A 75 0.82 -3.94 -10.22
N TYR A 76 0.84 -3.90 -11.55
CA TYR A 76 0.80 -5.11 -12.39
C TYR A 76 2.09 -5.92 -12.25
N SER A 77 3.25 -5.25 -12.20
CA SER A 77 4.54 -5.89 -11.92
C SER A 77 4.58 -6.46 -10.50
N VAL A 78 4.06 -5.74 -9.52
CA VAL A 78 3.94 -6.21 -8.13
C VAL A 78 3.06 -7.45 -8.03
N GLY A 79 1.90 -7.45 -8.70
CA GLY A 79 0.99 -8.61 -8.72
C GLY A 79 1.66 -9.86 -9.30
N LEU A 80 2.33 -9.72 -10.45
CA LEU A 80 3.09 -10.81 -11.06
C LEU A 80 4.22 -11.29 -10.15
N ALA A 81 4.99 -10.37 -9.55
CA ALA A 81 6.07 -10.70 -8.65
C ALA A 81 5.59 -11.45 -7.39
N LEU A 82 4.43 -11.07 -6.83
CA LEU A 82 3.82 -11.81 -5.71
C LEU A 82 3.57 -13.28 -6.06
N GLU A 83 2.96 -13.55 -7.22
CA GLU A 83 2.69 -14.93 -7.65
C GLU A 83 3.98 -15.69 -7.92
N GLN A 84 4.95 -15.10 -8.60
CA GLN A 84 6.27 -15.71 -8.88
C GLN A 84 7.04 -16.02 -7.60
N GLU A 85 6.97 -15.16 -6.60
CA GLU A 85 7.63 -15.39 -5.29
C GLU A 85 6.79 -16.29 -4.36
N GLY A 86 5.70 -16.87 -4.86
CA GLY A 86 4.91 -17.89 -4.14
C GLY A 86 4.01 -17.30 -3.07
N TYR A 87 3.42 -16.16 -3.33
CA TYR A 87 2.27 -15.64 -2.58
C TYR A 87 0.96 -16.04 -3.26
N LYS A 88 -0.13 -15.97 -2.51
CA LYS A 88 -1.49 -16.03 -2.99
C LYS A 88 -2.15 -14.68 -2.74
N ILE A 89 -2.58 -14.00 -3.79
CA ILE A 89 -3.38 -12.78 -3.68
C ILE A 89 -4.75 -13.16 -3.14
N ILE A 90 -5.19 -12.47 -2.09
CA ILE A 90 -6.48 -12.66 -1.41
C ILE A 90 -7.50 -11.68 -1.99
N ASN A 91 -7.16 -10.39 -2.00
CA ASN A 91 -7.99 -9.33 -2.56
C ASN A 91 -7.18 -8.33 -3.38
N ASN A 92 -7.85 -7.76 -4.36
CA ASN A 92 -7.47 -6.57 -5.09
C ASN A 92 -8.42 -5.45 -4.66
N ILE A 93 -7.96 -4.55 -3.78
CA ILE A 93 -8.78 -3.47 -3.25
C ILE A 93 -8.56 -2.22 -4.07
N THR A 94 -9.64 -1.55 -4.44
CA THR A 94 -9.62 -0.25 -5.10
C THR A 94 -9.87 0.84 -4.07
N TRP A 95 -8.86 1.66 -3.78
CA TRP A 95 -9.05 2.88 -3.03
C TRP A 95 -9.44 4.03 -3.96
N GLN A 96 -10.69 4.47 -3.88
CA GLN A 96 -11.27 5.56 -4.66
C GLN A 96 -11.11 6.88 -3.89
N LYS A 97 -10.36 7.81 -4.47
CA LYS A 97 -10.11 9.13 -3.91
C LYS A 97 -11.29 10.06 -4.19
N THR A 98 -11.82 10.71 -3.17
CA THR A 98 -12.92 11.69 -3.32
C THR A 98 -12.45 13.03 -3.88
N ASN A 99 -11.17 13.34 -3.74
CA ASN A 99 -10.53 14.59 -4.16
C ASN A 99 -9.22 14.37 -4.95
N PRO A 100 -9.26 13.61 -6.07
CA PRO A 100 -8.09 13.35 -6.88
C PRO A 100 -7.57 14.63 -7.54
N PRO A 101 -6.25 14.76 -7.78
CA PRO A 101 -5.71 15.85 -8.60
C PRO A 101 -6.30 15.79 -10.01
N PRO A 102 -6.63 16.94 -10.64
CA PRO A 102 -7.16 16.98 -12.00
C PRO A 102 -6.12 16.52 -13.02
N ASN A 103 -6.59 15.94 -14.14
CA ASN A 103 -5.75 15.67 -15.30
C ASN A 103 -5.57 16.95 -16.12
N LEU A 104 -4.39 17.56 -16.04
CA LEU A 104 -4.09 18.82 -16.73
C LEU A 104 -4.00 18.67 -18.27
N ALA A 105 -3.63 17.49 -18.75
CA ALA A 105 -3.49 17.25 -20.20
C ALA A 105 -4.83 17.11 -20.92
N CYS A 106 -5.92 16.82 -20.20
CA CYS A 106 -7.28 16.58 -20.72
C CYS A 106 -7.35 15.53 -21.86
N ARG A 107 -6.43 14.55 -21.86
CA ARG A 107 -6.32 13.50 -22.90
C ARG A 107 -6.64 12.08 -22.39
N CYS A 108 -6.92 11.93 -21.12
CA CYS A 108 -7.34 10.69 -20.49
C CYS A 108 -8.23 10.98 -19.28
N PHE A 109 -8.82 9.95 -18.72
CA PHE A 109 -9.58 10.08 -17.48
C PHE A 109 -8.69 10.52 -16.32
N THR A 110 -9.26 11.23 -15.34
CA THR A 110 -8.58 11.57 -14.10
C THR A 110 -8.29 10.31 -13.29
N ASN A 111 -7.04 10.13 -12.88
CA ASN A 111 -6.63 8.99 -12.05
C ASN A 111 -7.16 9.17 -10.61
N SER A 112 -8.34 8.67 -10.34
CA SER A 112 -9.04 8.79 -9.05
C SER A 112 -8.85 7.60 -8.14
N THR A 113 -8.12 6.57 -8.56
CA THR A 113 -7.97 5.33 -7.78
C THR A 113 -6.50 4.96 -7.57
N GLU A 114 -6.26 4.22 -6.49
CA GLU A 114 -5.07 3.39 -6.29
C GLU A 114 -5.50 1.97 -5.98
N THR A 115 -4.62 1.02 -6.29
CA THR A 115 -4.83 -0.40 -6.02
C THR A 115 -4.06 -0.80 -4.77
N ILE A 116 -4.68 -1.64 -3.92
CA ILE A 116 -4.03 -2.24 -2.77
C ILE A 116 -4.18 -3.75 -2.89
N LEU A 117 -3.07 -4.46 -3.10
CA LEU A 117 -3.05 -5.92 -3.15
C LEU A 117 -2.87 -6.46 -1.73
N TRP A 118 -3.78 -7.34 -1.31
CA TRP A 118 -3.65 -8.12 -0.10
C TRP A 118 -3.28 -9.55 -0.44
N ALA A 119 -2.17 -10.03 0.10
CA ALA A 119 -1.66 -11.37 -0.20
C ALA A 119 -1.11 -12.06 1.05
N ARG A 120 -0.96 -13.38 0.98
CA ARG A 120 -0.35 -14.24 1.98
C ARG A 120 0.57 -15.27 1.33
N LYS A 121 1.41 -15.95 2.10
CA LYS A 121 2.16 -17.10 1.58
C LYS A 121 1.22 -18.14 0.98
N ASN A 122 1.57 -18.68 -0.20
CA ASN A 122 0.78 -19.74 -0.85
C ASN A 122 1.10 -21.10 -0.23
N MET A 123 0.58 -21.32 0.98
CA MET A 123 0.75 -22.55 1.74
C MET A 123 -0.62 -23.14 2.10
N LYS A 124 -0.80 -24.45 1.92
CA LYS A 124 -2.09 -25.13 2.20
C LYS A 124 -2.58 -24.94 3.63
N LYS A 125 -1.67 -24.88 4.61
CA LYS A 125 -1.99 -24.73 6.04
C LYS A 125 -2.00 -23.29 6.55
N ALA A 126 -1.65 -22.29 5.72
CA ALA A 126 -1.60 -20.89 6.16
C ALA A 126 -3.00 -20.37 6.46
N LYS A 127 -3.19 -19.89 7.69
CA LYS A 127 -4.44 -19.26 8.17
C LYS A 127 -4.14 -17.80 8.49
N HIS A 128 -4.28 -16.93 7.48
CA HIS A 128 -4.10 -15.50 7.71
C HIS A 128 -5.21 -14.94 8.61
N THR A 129 -4.87 -13.93 9.40
CA THR A 129 -5.84 -13.21 10.23
C THR A 129 -6.74 -12.36 9.33
N PHE A 130 -8.06 -12.45 9.55
CA PHE A 130 -9.04 -11.53 9.02
C PHE A 130 -10.14 -11.28 10.07
N ASN A 131 -10.18 -10.06 10.58
CA ASN A 131 -11.09 -9.64 11.64
C ASN A 131 -12.47 -9.29 11.07
N TYR A 132 -13.15 -10.30 10.52
CA TYR A 132 -14.42 -10.15 9.79
C TYR A 132 -15.50 -9.43 10.58
N SER A 133 -15.68 -9.77 11.85
CA SER A 133 -16.70 -9.14 12.72
C SER A 133 -16.42 -7.65 12.92
N LEU A 134 -15.17 -7.28 13.20
CA LEU A 134 -14.74 -5.90 13.32
C LEU A 134 -14.95 -5.12 11.99
N MET A 135 -14.61 -5.73 10.86
CA MET A 135 -14.81 -5.10 9.54
C MET A 135 -16.29 -4.87 9.24
N LYS A 136 -17.18 -5.76 9.69
CA LYS A 136 -18.65 -5.53 9.60
C LYS A 136 -19.10 -4.38 10.49
N GLU A 137 -18.62 -4.34 11.73
CA GLU A 137 -18.95 -3.26 12.68
C GLU A 137 -18.54 -1.90 12.13
N LEU A 138 -17.32 -1.78 11.62
CA LEU A 138 -16.79 -0.56 10.98
C LEU A 138 -17.51 -0.18 9.67
N ASN A 139 -18.36 -1.05 9.15
CA ASN A 139 -19.15 -0.86 7.93
C ASN A 139 -20.67 -0.98 8.19
N ASP A 140 -21.14 -0.38 9.28
CA ASP A 140 -22.55 -0.30 9.65
C ASP A 140 -23.24 -1.68 9.70
N GLY A 141 -22.54 -2.70 10.20
CA GLY A 141 -23.05 -4.07 10.31
C GLY A 141 -23.13 -4.84 8.99
N LYS A 142 -22.67 -4.26 7.87
CA LYS A 142 -22.66 -4.89 6.55
C LYS A 142 -21.26 -5.42 6.19
N GLN A 143 -21.20 -6.46 5.36
CA GLN A 143 -19.94 -6.96 4.84
C GLN A 143 -19.19 -5.86 4.08
N MET A 144 -17.94 -5.60 4.47
CA MET A 144 -17.09 -4.62 3.79
C MET A 144 -16.67 -5.15 2.42
N LYS A 145 -16.78 -4.29 1.41
CA LYS A 145 -16.41 -4.60 0.03
C LYS A 145 -14.96 -4.16 -0.26
N ASP A 146 -14.48 -4.51 -1.43
CA ASP A 146 -13.13 -4.23 -1.94
C ASP A 146 -12.98 -2.87 -2.65
N VAL A 147 -14.02 -2.04 -2.65
CA VAL A 147 -13.95 -0.64 -3.08
C VAL A 147 -14.07 0.25 -1.85
N TRP A 148 -12.98 0.99 -1.55
CA TRP A 148 -12.90 1.88 -0.39
C TRP A 148 -12.85 3.33 -0.86
N THR A 149 -13.83 4.12 -0.49
CA THR A 149 -13.90 5.54 -0.84
C THR A 149 -13.40 6.40 0.32
N GLY A 150 -12.56 7.38 0.02
CA GLY A 150 -12.04 8.29 1.02
C GLY A 150 -11.15 9.39 0.45
N SER A 151 -10.87 10.41 1.26
CA SER A 151 -10.04 11.54 0.87
C SER A 151 -8.55 11.24 0.92
N LEU A 152 -7.78 12.00 0.18
CA LEU A 152 -6.33 12.08 0.34
C LEU A 152 -5.96 12.60 1.73
N THR A 153 -4.70 12.39 2.14
CA THR A 153 -4.12 12.83 3.41
C THR A 153 -4.41 14.30 3.67
N SER A 154 -5.01 14.61 4.81
CA SER A 154 -5.37 15.96 5.23
C SER A 154 -4.14 16.81 5.57
N GLN A 155 -4.28 18.14 5.58
CA GLN A 155 -3.21 19.03 6.00
C GLN A 155 -2.84 18.84 7.50
N LYS A 156 -3.81 18.43 8.32
CA LYS A 156 -3.58 18.13 9.75
C LYS A 156 -2.65 16.92 9.93
N GLU A 157 -2.76 15.91 9.08
CA GLU A 157 -1.89 14.73 9.12
C GLU A 157 -0.46 15.02 8.63
N LYS A 158 -0.23 16.17 7.96
CA LYS A 158 1.07 16.59 7.40
C LYS A 158 1.83 17.57 8.28
N GLN A 159 1.35 17.85 9.50
CA GLN A 159 1.95 18.85 10.39
C GLN A 159 3.38 18.51 10.88
N HIS A 160 3.73 17.21 10.91
CA HIS A 160 5.04 16.72 11.34
C HIS A 160 6.02 16.43 10.21
N GLY A 161 5.67 16.79 8.98
CA GLY A 161 6.50 16.61 7.79
C GLY A 161 5.66 16.46 6.52
N LYS A 162 6.16 16.99 5.40
CA LYS A 162 5.48 16.88 4.10
C LYS A 162 6.10 15.75 3.29
N HIS A 163 5.62 14.53 3.47
CA HIS A 163 5.97 13.46 2.53
C HIS A 163 5.01 13.52 1.32
N PRO A 164 5.51 13.57 0.09
CA PRO A 164 4.69 13.80 -1.10
C PRO A 164 3.67 12.67 -1.38
N THR A 165 3.93 11.46 -0.91
CA THR A 165 3.11 10.26 -1.16
C THR A 165 2.51 9.67 0.13
N GLN A 166 2.42 10.46 1.21
CA GLN A 166 1.86 10.00 2.48
C GLN A 166 0.44 9.44 2.30
N LYS A 167 0.21 8.21 2.78
CA LYS A 167 -1.13 7.60 2.83
C LYS A 167 -1.94 8.15 4.01
N PRO A 168 -3.27 8.29 3.87
CA PRO A 168 -4.14 8.71 4.96
C PRO A 168 -4.13 7.70 6.12
N LEU A 169 -4.16 8.20 7.34
CA LEU A 169 -4.13 7.38 8.55
C LEU A 169 -5.29 6.38 8.59
N TYR A 170 -6.54 6.82 8.29
CA TYR A 170 -7.73 5.96 8.29
C TYR A 170 -7.60 4.73 7.39
N LEU A 171 -6.85 4.85 6.27
CA LEU A 171 -6.63 3.75 5.34
C LEU A 171 -5.71 2.69 5.94
N LEU A 172 -4.62 3.13 6.58
CA LEU A 172 -3.66 2.25 7.24
C LEU A 172 -4.24 1.62 8.50
N GLU A 173 -5.03 2.36 9.29
CA GLU A 173 -5.75 1.83 10.44
C GLU A 173 -6.70 0.69 10.01
N ARG A 174 -7.49 0.89 8.95
CA ARG A 174 -8.37 -0.16 8.41
C ARG A 174 -7.60 -1.40 7.99
N ILE A 175 -6.50 -1.24 7.27
CA ILE A 175 -5.63 -2.34 6.82
C ILE A 175 -5.10 -3.12 8.03
N ILE A 176 -4.56 -2.42 9.03
CA ILE A 176 -3.98 -3.02 10.24
C ILE A 176 -5.07 -3.74 11.06
N GLN A 177 -6.20 -3.10 11.29
CA GLN A 177 -7.33 -3.71 12.01
C GLN A 177 -7.89 -4.95 11.29
N ALA A 178 -7.90 -4.95 9.96
CA ALA A 178 -8.42 -6.07 9.18
C ALA A 178 -7.61 -7.34 9.36
N SER A 179 -6.29 -7.25 9.50
CA SER A 179 -5.42 -8.43 9.38
C SER A 179 -4.36 -8.61 10.47
N THR A 180 -4.54 -7.92 11.63
CA THR A 180 -3.70 -8.10 12.82
C THR A 180 -4.52 -8.05 14.11
N ASN A 181 -3.92 -8.57 15.19
CA ASN A 181 -4.39 -8.46 16.56
C ASN A 181 -3.47 -7.54 17.38
N GLU A 182 -3.88 -7.13 18.57
CA GLU A 182 -3.00 -6.40 19.50
C GLU A 182 -1.73 -7.21 19.82
N GLY A 183 -0.59 -6.51 19.87
CA GLY A 183 0.72 -7.11 20.10
C GLY A 183 1.40 -7.67 18.84
N ASP A 184 0.70 -7.83 17.72
CA ASP A 184 1.29 -8.28 16.46
C ASP A 184 2.35 -7.30 15.93
N ILE A 185 3.34 -7.83 15.21
CA ILE A 185 4.45 -7.05 14.65
C ILE A 185 4.13 -6.65 13.21
N VAL A 186 4.09 -5.33 12.98
CA VAL A 186 3.87 -4.72 11.66
C VAL A 186 5.18 -4.17 11.12
N LEU A 187 5.57 -4.58 9.93
CA LEU A 187 6.75 -4.08 9.21
C LEU A 187 6.35 -3.23 8.03
N ASP A 188 6.95 -2.04 7.91
CA ASP A 188 6.89 -1.20 6.71
C ASP A 188 8.30 -1.03 6.13
N PRO A 189 8.63 -1.74 5.03
CA PRO A 189 9.95 -1.64 4.40
C PRO A 189 10.17 -0.33 3.63
N PHE A 190 9.11 0.48 3.44
CA PHE A 190 9.14 1.76 2.73
C PHE A 190 8.50 2.87 3.57
N ALA A 191 8.90 2.97 4.83
CA ALA A 191 8.21 3.70 5.89
C ALA A 191 7.90 5.18 5.58
N GLY A 192 8.68 5.86 4.73
CA GLY A 192 8.43 7.25 4.32
C GLY A 192 8.23 8.18 5.52
N SER A 193 6.98 8.68 5.69
CA SER A 193 6.58 9.50 6.85
C SER A 193 6.24 8.70 8.10
N SER A 194 6.45 7.39 8.10
CA SER A 194 6.13 6.46 9.20
C SER A 194 4.64 6.43 9.60
N THR A 195 3.73 6.79 8.71
CA THR A 195 2.28 6.77 9.01
C THR A 195 1.78 5.37 9.37
N THR A 196 2.36 4.32 8.77
CA THR A 196 2.10 2.92 9.14
C THR A 196 2.47 2.66 10.60
N GLY A 197 3.64 3.14 11.05
CA GLY A 197 4.07 3.01 12.44
C GLY A 197 3.14 3.74 13.42
N VAL A 198 2.71 4.96 13.07
CA VAL A 198 1.73 5.72 13.88
C VAL A 198 0.43 4.92 14.00
N ALA A 199 -0.13 4.42 12.89
CA ALA A 199 -1.34 3.62 12.89
C ALA A 199 -1.18 2.32 13.71
N ALA A 200 -0.06 1.63 13.57
CA ALA A 200 0.22 0.39 14.30
C ALA A 200 0.27 0.63 15.81
N LEU A 201 1.03 1.63 16.25
CA LEU A 201 1.17 1.96 17.66
C LEU A 201 -0.14 2.44 18.29
N SER A 202 -0.92 3.28 17.59
CA SER A 202 -2.24 3.75 18.08
C SER A 202 -3.23 2.62 18.30
N LEU A 203 -3.06 1.51 17.58
CA LEU A 203 -3.90 0.31 17.65
C LEU A 203 -3.29 -0.80 18.54
N GLY A 204 -2.24 -0.54 19.30
CA GLY A 204 -1.59 -1.52 20.18
C GLY A 204 -0.74 -2.58 19.47
N ARG A 205 -0.32 -2.33 18.22
CA ARG A 205 0.64 -3.18 17.49
C ARG A 205 2.07 -2.69 17.72
N ARG A 206 3.03 -3.51 17.31
CA ARG A 206 4.48 -3.22 17.47
C ARG A 206 5.15 -3.08 16.10
#